data_6e12891adb6f6e585e695eb4d5327f39
#
_entry.id   6e12891adb6f6e585e695eb4d5327f39
#
_cell.length_a   1.000
_cell.length_b   1.000
_cell.length_c   1.000
_cell.angle_alpha   90.00
_cell.angle_beta   90.00
_cell.angle_gamma   90.00
#
_symmetry.space_group_name_H-M   'P 1'
#
loop_
_entity.id
_entity.type
_entity.pdbx_description
1 polymer ?
#
loop_
_entity_poly.entity_id
_entity_poly.type
_entity_poly.pdbx_seq_one_letter_code
_entity_poly.pdbx_strand_id
1 'polypeptide(L)'
;MRRMNVLLLITLTPFSIALLTGIFGLAYASLIPASILAYSLVVEPPSGFHVERTVEADKIAVDRRAKVRVKLTVERGAGLVFIGDVASPGLRVYGRNRRVFVKLPRRVLKVEYSYEVSPCKRGLHSISPVEVISQDFLGVLGTNYEIFEDEVTIEARPAVSSPRMDLLKRTRARRLGLPLLLSRRGASSREFKEIRNYLPGDPLNAVNWKATARLDVPLVNEYEPEGMATVMIYADTTAEMGTGDIFNGALESALSLSLSLVYTLLRANLKVGLYLAGSERLVTPRIGAQAFSSFMRAVLSAGPSPNPEPITLAVERSKKAGKIDLAVIITHITPYKVLELKEAIEKLRKTFNCRVLLVDINPYGAMDEDLMHLSRIHKRKLARKLGVPVIEWIPSREKSSTVLKKILGGAYFAL
;
A
#
# COMPACT_ATOMS: atom_id res chain seq x y z
N MET A 1 2.47 18.51 -44.13
CA MET A 1 3.00 18.80 -45.47
C MET A 1 2.73 17.72 -46.53
N ARG A 2 3.02 16.44 -46.31
CA ARG A 2 2.78 15.38 -47.34
C ARG A 2 1.32 15.28 -47.83
N ARG A 3 0.32 15.35 -46.93
CA ARG A 3 -1.12 15.21 -47.28
C ARG A 3 -1.65 16.39 -48.09
N MET A 4 -1.23 17.60 -47.75
CA MET A 4 -1.59 18.83 -48.50
C MET A 4 -1.02 18.82 -49.91
N ASN A 5 0.22 18.36 -50.11
CA ASN A 5 0.81 18.23 -51.45
C ASN A 5 0.06 17.17 -52.32
N VAL A 6 -0.37 16.08 -51.71
CA VAL A 6 -1.17 15.05 -52.38
C VAL A 6 -2.56 15.62 -52.79
N LEU A 7 -3.18 16.39 -51.91
CA LEU A 7 -4.46 17.04 -52.22
C LEU A 7 -4.34 18.08 -53.35
N LEU A 8 -3.25 18.88 -53.29
CA LEU A 8 -2.92 19.82 -54.38
C LEU A 8 -2.73 19.06 -55.72
N LEU A 9 -2.05 17.94 -55.72
CA LEU A 9 -1.83 17.15 -56.90
C LEU A 9 -3.16 16.54 -57.45
N ILE A 10 -4.00 16.04 -56.55
CA ILE A 10 -5.35 15.50 -56.94
C ILE A 10 -6.29 16.61 -57.44
N THR A 11 -6.14 17.86 -56.99
CA THR A 11 -6.93 18.98 -57.51
C THR A 11 -6.43 19.47 -58.83
N LEU A 12 -5.11 19.58 -59.02
CA LEU A 12 -4.52 20.16 -60.23
C LEU A 12 -4.52 19.18 -61.41
N THR A 13 -4.34 17.90 -61.16
CA THR A 13 -4.26 16.91 -62.30
C THR A 13 -5.53 16.84 -63.14
N PRO A 14 -6.74 16.63 -62.61
CA PRO A 14 -7.93 16.55 -63.45
C PRO A 14 -8.28 17.92 -64.09
N PHE A 15 -7.95 19.02 -63.39
CA PHE A 15 -8.12 20.36 -63.93
C PHE A 15 -7.20 20.61 -65.12
N SER A 16 -5.92 20.25 -65.01
CA SER A 16 -4.96 20.40 -66.14
C SER A 16 -5.30 19.49 -67.33
N ILE A 17 -5.75 18.26 -67.08
CA ILE A 17 -6.17 17.33 -68.10
C ILE A 17 -7.42 17.88 -68.85
N ALA A 18 -8.40 18.44 -68.10
CA ALA A 18 -9.58 19.06 -68.68
C ALA A 18 -9.25 20.19 -69.67
N LEU A 19 -8.24 21.00 -69.25
CA LEU A 19 -7.76 22.15 -70.01
C LEU A 19 -7.03 21.74 -71.30
N LEU A 20 -6.24 20.66 -71.23
CA LEU A 20 -5.49 20.11 -72.39
C LEU A 20 -6.33 19.32 -73.35
N THR A 21 -7.35 18.62 -72.87
CA THR A 21 -8.20 17.74 -73.68
C THR A 21 -9.48 18.40 -74.19
N GLY A 22 -9.84 19.59 -73.64
CA GLY A 22 -11.13 20.24 -73.95
C GLY A 22 -12.34 19.55 -73.32
N ILE A 23 -12.14 18.51 -72.50
CA ILE A 23 -13.21 17.76 -71.82
C ILE A 23 -13.53 18.41 -70.50
N PHE A 24 -14.34 19.48 -70.50
CA PHE A 24 -14.65 20.27 -69.27
C PHE A 24 -15.35 19.46 -68.21
N GLY A 25 -15.96 18.31 -68.51
CA GLY A 25 -16.52 17.39 -67.52
C GLY A 25 -15.50 16.90 -66.48
N LEU A 26 -14.21 16.75 -66.82
CA LEU A 26 -13.14 16.36 -65.94
C LEU A 26 -12.79 17.44 -64.90
N ALA A 27 -13.06 18.73 -65.22
CA ALA A 27 -12.82 19.81 -64.28
C ALA A 27 -13.76 19.74 -63.05
N TYR A 28 -14.95 19.16 -63.20
CA TYR A 28 -15.83 18.94 -62.05
C TYR A 28 -15.26 17.97 -61.02
N ALA A 29 -14.42 17.01 -61.44
CA ALA A 29 -13.76 16.09 -60.53
C ALA A 29 -12.78 16.80 -59.56
N SER A 30 -12.26 17.98 -59.94
CA SER A 30 -11.37 18.77 -59.06
C SER A 30 -12.13 19.60 -58.01
N LEU A 31 -13.47 19.78 -58.14
CA LEU A 31 -14.23 20.62 -57.23
C LEU A 31 -14.24 20.09 -55.77
N ILE A 32 -14.36 18.76 -55.60
CA ILE A 32 -14.36 18.15 -54.26
C ILE A 32 -13.01 18.34 -53.58
N PRO A 33 -11.87 17.92 -54.14
CA PRO A 33 -10.58 18.13 -53.51
C PRO A 33 -10.21 19.62 -53.39
N ALA A 34 -10.66 20.47 -54.29
CA ALA A 34 -10.49 21.93 -54.20
C ALA A 34 -11.28 22.53 -53.02
N SER A 35 -12.52 22.07 -52.79
CA SER A 35 -13.29 22.50 -51.62
C SER A 35 -12.68 22.05 -50.30
N ILE A 36 -12.11 20.84 -50.24
CA ILE A 36 -11.37 20.34 -49.08
C ILE A 36 -10.12 21.20 -48.82
N LEU A 37 -9.40 21.54 -49.89
CA LEU A 37 -8.22 22.41 -49.80
C LEU A 37 -8.62 23.83 -49.32
N ALA A 38 -9.65 24.43 -49.92
CA ALA A 38 -10.16 25.72 -49.49
C ALA A 38 -10.60 25.72 -48.03
N TYR A 39 -11.27 24.67 -47.58
CA TYR A 39 -11.64 24.49 -46.17
C TYR A 39 -10.41 24.46 -45.27
N SER A 40 -9.37 23.69 -45.64
CA SER A 40 -8.15 23.56 -44.81
C SER A 40 -7.33 24.86 -44.76
N LEU A 41 -7.49 25.78 -45.69
CA LEU A 41 -6.85 27.11 -45.67
C LEU A 41 -7.60 28.11 -44.77
N VAL A 42 -8.90 27.88 -44.53
CA VAL A 42 -9.76 28.79 -43.73
C VAL A 42 -9.87 28.34 -42.27
N VAL A 43 -9.85 27.03 -42.04
CA VAL A 43 -10.07 26.46 -40.70
C VAL A 43 -8.76 26.01 -40.11
N GLU A 44 -8.30 26.71 -39.10
CA GLU A 44 -7.14 26.32 -38.33
C GLU A 44 -7.45 25.14 -37.37
N PRO A 45 -6.49 24.23 -37.14
CA PRO A 45 -6.66 23.17 -36.16
C PRO A 45 -6.84 23.76 -34.73
N PRO A 46 -7.45 23.01 -33.81
CA PRO A 46 -7.62 23.48 -32.44
C PRO A 46 -6.29 23.86 -31.78
N SER A 47 -6.29 25.03 -31.11
CA SER A 47 -5.12 25.60 -30.45
C SER A 47 -5.53 26.46 -29.25
N GLY A 48 -4.54 26.88 -28.43
CA GLY A 48 -4.81 27.65 -27.20
C GLY A 48 -5.44 26.75 -26.13
N PHE A 49 -4.71 25.71 -25.75
CA PHE A 49 -5.16 24.76 -24.74
C PHE A 49 -4.83 25.26 -23.34
N HIS A 50 -5.82 25.15 -22.46
CA HIS A 50 -5.66 25.38 -21.02
C HIS A 50 -6.15 24.13 -20.30
N VAL A 51 -5.28 23.50 -19.54
CA VAL A 51 -5.60 22.27 -18.81
C VAL A 51 -5.42 22.54 -17.33
N GLU A 52 -6.47 22.26 -16.55
CA GLU A 52 -6.43 22.29 -15.10
C GLU A 52 -6.77 20.90 -14.58
N ARG A 53 -5.96 20.38 -13.64
CA ARG A 53 -6.18 19.07 -13.05
C ARG A 53 -6.26 19.20 -11.52
N THR A 54 -7.23 18.52 -10.95
CA THR A 54 -7.43 18.48 -9.50
C THR A 54 -7.66 17.05 -9.04
N VAL A 55 -7.02 16.67 -7.93
CA VAL A 55 -7.21 15.37 -7.27
C VAL A 55 -7.94 15.59 -5.96
N GLU A 56 -8.90 14.74 -5.68
CA GLU A 56 -9.79 14.88 -4.51
C GLU A 56 -9.05 14.71 -3.17
N ALA A 57 -7.93 13.98 -3.15
CA ALA A 57 -7.12 13.74 -1.97
C ALA A 57 -5.65 13.51 -2.30
N ASP A 58 -4.76 14.25 -1.65
CA ASP A 58 -3.29 14.12 -1.81
C ASP A 58 -2.74 12.88 -1.13
N LYS A 59 -3.47 12.33 -0.14
CA LYS A 59 -3.06 11.19 0.68
C LYS A 59 -4.12 10.12 0.66
N ILE A 60 -3.78 8.99 0.06
CA ILE A 60 -4.72 7.91 -0.21
C ILE A 60 -4.15 6.60 0.31
N ALA A 61 -4.98 5.76 0.91
CA ALA A 61 -4.54 4.41 1.26
C ALA A 61 -4.45 3.54 -0.01
N VAL A 62 -3.50 2.63 -0.03
CA VAL A 62 -3.40 1.59 -1.07
C VAL A 62 -4.75 0.89 -1.22
N ASP A 63 -5.15 0.57 -2.45
CA ASP A 63 -6.45 0.02 -2.86
C ASP A 63 -7.67 0.94 -2.62
N ARG A 64 -7.49 2.18 -2.16
CA ARG A 64 -8.56 3.19 -2.14
C ARG A 64 -8.56 3.98 -3.42
N ARG A 65 -9.74 4.37 -3.87
CA ARG A 65 -9.91 5.16 -5.08
C ARG A 65 -9.94 6.64 -4.74
N ALA A 66 -9.30 7.44 -5.58
CA ALA A 66 -9.42 8.88 -5.59
C ALA A 66 -9.88 9.35 -6.96
N LYS A 67 -10.69 10.37 -6.98
CA LYS A 67 -11.22 10.98 -8.20
C LYS A 67 -10.27 12.05 -8.70
N VAL A 68 -9.91 11.95 -9.96
CA VAL A 68 -9.15 12.96 -10.71
C VAL A 68 -10.14 13.69 -11.60
N ARG A 69 -10.16 15.00 -11.52
CA ARG A 69 -10.97 15.88 -12.39
C ARG A 69 -10.04 16.65 -13.31
N VAL A 70 -10.36 16.65 -14.57
CA VAL A 70 -9.61 17.36 -15.62
C VAL A 70 -10.54 18.34 -16.30
N LYS A 71 -10.16 19.61 -16.35
CA LYS A 71 -10.81 20.67 -17.08
C LYS A 71 -9.96 21.06 -18.27
N LEU A 72 -10.54 21.02 -19.44
CA LEU A 72 -9.90 21.42 -20.69
C LEU A 72 -10.65 22.61 -21.26
N THR A 73 -9.93 23.68 -21.54
CA THR A 73 -10.40 24.83 -22.31
C THR A 73 -9.62 24.90 -23.62
N VAL A 74 -10.32 25.04 -24.74
CA VAL A 74 -9.73 25.20 -26.07
C VAL A 74 -10.29 26.48 -26.71
N GLU A 75 -9.44 27.44 -26.96
CA GLU A 75 -9.87 28.78 -27.39
C GLU A 75 -10.12 28.86 -28.88
N ARG A 76 -9.19 28.43 -29.70
CA ARG A 76 -9.15 28.70 -31.14
C ARG A 76 -9.29 27.45 -31.98
N GLY A 77 -9.55 27.65 -33.27
CA GLY A 77 -9.60 26.59 -34.27
C GLY A 77 -10.86 25.74 -34.28
N ALA A 78 -10.88 24.72 -35.09
CA ALA A 78 -11.96 23.72 -35.17
C ALA A 78 -11.40 22.36 -35.57
N GLY A 79 -11.94 21.29 -34.98
CA GLY A 79 -11.47 19.94 -35.23
C GLY A 79 -11.66 18.98 -34.07
N LEU A 80 -10.84 17.95 -34.04
CA LEU A 80 -10.83 16.93 -33.02
C LEU A 80 -9.70 17.22 -32.01
N VAL A 81 -10.01 17.07 -30.73
CA VAL A 81 -9.05 17.22 -29.62
C VAL A 81 -9.05 15.93 -28.82
N PHE A 82 -7.90 15.26 -28.79
CA PHE A 82 -7.63 14.08 -27.97
C PHE A 82 -6.86 14.55 -26.75
N ILE A 83 -7.32 14.17 -25.58
CA ILE A 83 -6.63 14.46 -24.32
C ILE A 83 -6.45 13.17 -23.55
N GLY A 84 -5.29 13.00 -22.94
CA GLY A 84 -4.97 11.84 -22.11
C GLY A 84 -4.00 12.14 -21.00
N ASP A 85 -4.25 11.55 -19.85
CA ASP A 85 -3.34 11.58 -18.70
C ASP A 85 -2.45 10.34 -18.71
N VAL A 86 -1.17 10.53 -18.41
CA VAL A 86 -0.21 9.45 -18.17
C VAL A 86 -0.08 9.25 -16.66
N ALA A 87 -0.51 8.09 -16.19
CA ALA A 87 -0.36 7.72 -14.79
C ALA A 87 0.89 6.86 -14.57
N SER A 88 1.56 7.04 -13.44
CA SER A 88 2.71 6.20 -13.07
C SER A 88 2.30 4.71 -12.98
N PRO A 89 3.22 3.76 -13.23
CA PRO A 89 2.92 2.32 -13.22
C PRO A 89 2.35 1.79 -11.89
N GLY A 90 2.58 2.52 -10.79
CA GLY A 90 2.03 2.19 -9.48
C GLY A 90 0.59 2.64 -9.24
N LEU A 91 -0.05 3.30 -10.22
CA LEU A 91 -1.44 3.73 -10.17
C LEU A 91 -2.30 2.90 -11.12
N ARG A 92 -3.34 2.28 -10.58
CA ARG A 92 -4.39 1.64 -11.40
C ARG A 92 -5.43 2.68 -11.75
N VAL A 93 -5.68 2.86 -13.04
CA VAL A 93 -6.69 3.78 -13.55
C VAL A 93 -8.02 3.05 -13.74
N TYR A 94 -9.09 3.64 -13.24
CA TYR A 94 -10.47 3.17 -13.43
C TYR A 94 -11.25 4.21 -14.22
N GLY A 95 -11.92 3.77 -15.27
CA GLY A 95 -12.60 4.65 -16.21
C GLY A 95 -11.72 5.04 -17.39
N ARG A 96 -12.14 6.06 -18.12
CA ARG A 96 -11.44 6.53 -19.32
C ARG A 96 -10.65 7.78 -18.99
N ASN A 97 -9.34 7.66 -18.84
CA ASN A 97 -8.39 8.77 -18.72
C ASN A 97 -8.01 9.41 -20.06
N ARG A 98 -8.45 8.83 -21.17
CA ARG A 98 -8.30 9.38 -22.51
C ARG A 98 -9.66 9.70 -23.08
N ARG A 99 -9.82 10.91 -23.64
CA ARG A 99 -11.09 11.43 -24.20
C ARG A 99 -10.85 12.12 -25.52
N VAL A 100 -11.90 12.14 -26.33
CA VAL A 100 -11.93 12.87 -27.60
C VAL A 100 -13.08 13.86 -27.55
N PHE A 101 -12.79 15.10 -27.92
CA PHE A 101 -13.77 16.16 -27.97
C PHE A 101 -13.77 16.81 -29.34
N VAL A 102 -14.93 17.35 -29.72
CA VAL A 102 -15.13 18.08 -30.95
C VAL A 102 -15.14 19.58 -30.66
N LYS A 103 -14.20 20.32 -31.22
CA LYS A 103 -14.13 21.76 -31.14
C LYS A 103 -14.78 22.37 -32.39
N LEU A 104 -15.88 23.09 -32.17
CA LEU A 104 -16.57 23.80 -33.23
C LEU A 104 -15.94 25.17 -33.50
N PRO A 105 -15.97 25.68 -34.75
CA PRO A 105 -15.47 27.00 -35.05
C PRO A 105 -16.19 28.11 -34.27
N ARG A 106 -15.49 29.19 -33.97
CA ARG A 106 -16.01 30.39 -33.27
C ARG A 106 -16.57 30.18 -31.86
N ARG A 107 -16.48 28.97 -31.26
CA ARG A 107 -16.93 28.70 -29.89
C ARG A 107 -15.76 28.23 -29.05
N VAL A 108 -15.60 28.75 -27.84
CA VAL A 108 -14.66 28.21 -26.87
C VAL A 108 -15.20 26.87 -26.41
N LEU A 109 -14.36 25.84 -26.45
CA LEU A 109 -14.70 24.52 -25.89
C LEU A 109 -14.25 24.51 -24.43
N LYS A 110 -15.19 24.33 -23.50
CA LYS A 110 -14.93 24.09 -22.09
C LYS A 110 -15.54 22.76 -21.72
N VAL A 111 -14.71 21.81 -21.33
CA VAL A 111 -15.16 20.46 -20.95
C VAL A 111 -14.51 20.04 -19.65
N GLU A 112 -15.28 19.31 -18.87
CA GLU A 112 -14.81 18.71 -17.62
C GLU A 112 -15.10 17.21 -17.68
N TYR A 113 -14.12 16.39 -17.31
CA TYR A 113 -14.29 14.96 -17.17
C TYR A 113 -13.56 14.46 -15.93
N SER A 114 -13.91 13.28 -15.50
CA SER A 114 -13.27 12.66 -14.34
C SER A 114 -13.04 11.17 -14.58
N TYR A 115 -12.03 10.67 -13.92
CA TYR A 115 -11.70 9.24 -13.80
C TYR A 115 -11.20 8.96 -12.38
N GLU A 116 -11.08 7.70 -12.03
CA GLU A 116 -10.59 7.32 -10.70
C GLU A 116 -9.22 6.65 -10.81
N VAL A 117 -8.39 6.88 -9.81
CA VAL A 117 -7.09 6.22 -9.66
C VAL A 117 -7.00 5.55 -8.30
N SER A 118 -6.29 4.42 -8.26
CA SER A 118 -6.03 3.69 -7.01
C SER A 118 -4.56 3.30 -6.97
N PRO A 119 -3.81 3.73 -5.95
CA PRO A 119 -2.43 3.31 -5.81
C PRO A 119 -2.36 1.83 -5.42
N CYS A 120 -1.44 1.12 -6.06
CA CYS A 120 -1.20 -0.31 -5.85
C CYS A 120 -0.07 -0.57 -4.86
N LYS A 121 0.81 0.41 -4.72
CA LYS A 121 1.95 0.39 -3.78
C LYS A 121 1.96 1.67 -2.96
N ARG A 122 2.56 1.62 -1.78
CA ARG A 122 2.84 2.82 -1.00
C ARG A 122 3.93 3.66 -1.66
N GLY A 123 3.99 4.94 -1.34
CA GLY A 123 4.99 5.89 -1.83
C GLY A 123 4.36 7.05 -2.57
N LEU A 124 5.20 7.84 -3.21
CA LEU A 124 4.78 8.94 -4.05
C LEU A 124 4.53 8.43 -5.47
N HIS A 125 3.37 8.72 -5.98
CA HIS A 125 2.97 8.41 -7.34
C HIS A 125 2.59 9.71 -8.03
N SER A 126 3.00 9.85 -9.28
CA SER A 126 2.66 11.01 -10.09
C SER A 126 1.68 10.66 -11.21
N ILE A 127 0.87 11.64 -11.54
CA ILE A 127 0.08 11.65 -12.76
C ILE A 127 0.65 12.81 -13.58
N SER A 128 1.40 12.50 -14.62
CA SER A 128 2.06 13.46 -15.51
C SER A 128 2.66 12.69 -16.70
N PRO A 129 2.77 13.30 -17.88
CA PRO A 129 2.15 14.55 -18.31
C PRO A 129 0.68 14.41 -18.75
N VAL A 130 0.03 15.54 -19.08
CA VAL A 130 -1.19 15.55 -19.88
C VAL A 130 -0.81 15.73 -21.33
N GLU A 131 -1.21 14.76 -22.15
CA GLU A 131 -0.98 14.80 -23.60
C GLU A 131 -2.23 15.34 -24.28
N VAL A 132 -2.07 16.38 -25.08
CA VAL A 132 -3.14 16.93 -25.92
C VAL A 132 -2.72 16.82 -27.38
N ILE A 133 -3.52 16.11 -28.17
CA ILE A 133 -3.33 15.96 -29.60
C ILE A 133 -4.53 16.61 -30.30
N SER A 134 -4.28 17.52 -31.20
CA SER A 134 -5.35 18.13 -31.99
C SER A 134 -5.13 17.98 -33.48
N GLN A 135 -6.20 17.87 -34.21
CA GLN A 135 -6.21 17.84 -35.67
C GLN A 135 -7.47 18.51 -36.21
N ASP A 136 -7.37 19.06 -37.42
CA ASP A 136 -8.52 19.54 -38.15
C ASP A 136 -9.47 18.38 -38.48
N PHE A 137 -10.75 18.65 -38.83
CA PHE A 137 -11.74 17.59 -39.09
C PHE A 137 -11.35 16.63 -40.21
N LEU A 138 -10.61 17.13 -41.21
CA LEU A 138 -10.20 16.35 -42.37
C LEU A 138 -8.79 15.74 -42.19
N GLY A 139 -8.05 16.15 -41.19
CA GLY A 139 -6.68 15.69 -40.90
C GLY A 139 -5.67 16.10 -42.00
N VAL A 140 -5.95 17.16 -42.74
CA VAL A 140 -5.13 17.62 -43.88
C VAL A 140 -3.93 18.42 -43.41
N LEU A 141 -4.13 19.31 -42.40
CA LEU A 141 -3.10 20.22 -41.88
C LEU A 141 -2.10 19.52 -40.94
N GLY A 142 -2.38 18.24 -40.62
CA GLY A 142 -1.56 17.47 -39.67
C GLY A 142 -2.10 17.50 -38.26
N THR A 143 -1.29 16.97 -37.34
CA THR A 143 -1.60 16.88 -35.93
C THR A 143 -0.69 17.79 -35.12
N ASN A 144 -1.25 18.61 -34.25
CA ASN A 144 -0.48 19.34 -33.24
C ASN A 144 -0.45 18.48 -31.98
N TYR A 145 0.72 18.44 -31.35
CA TYR A 145 0.97 17.69 -30.13
C TYR A 145 1.52 18.66 -29.08
N GLU A 146 0.81 18.76 -27.97
CA GLU A 146 1.23 19.59 -26.82
C GLU A 146 1.25 18.73 -25.56
N ILE A 147 2.27 18.96 -24.75
CA ILE A 147 2.50 18.28 -23.48
C ILE A 147 2.42 19.33 -22.37
N PHE A 148 1.58 19.06 -21.38
CA PHE A 148 1.47 19.86 -20.18
C PHE A 148 2.11 19.09 -19.02
N GLU A 149 3.24 19.61 -18.52
CA GLU A 149 3.99 19.04 -17.39
C GLU A 149 3.40 19.44 -16.04
N ASP A 150 2.07 19.48 -15.93
CA ASP A 150 1.40 19.70 -14.66
C ASP A 150 1.42 18.40 -13.85
N GLU A 151 2.42 18.26 -12.96
CA GLU A 151 2.61 17.07 -12.15
C GLU A 151 1.73 17.13 -10.89
N VAL A 152 0.82 16.17 -10.78
CA VAL A 152 0.05 15.97 -9.56
C VAL A 152 0.57 14.72 -8.85
N THR A 153 1.06 14.90 -7.62
CA THR A 153 1.58 13.83 -6.79
C THR A 153 0.54 13.33 -5.80
N ILE A 154 0.51 12.01 -5.63
CA ILE A 154 -0.37 11.31 -4.69
C ILE A 154 0.51 10.52 -3.73
N GLU A 155 0.41 10.79 -2.42
CA GLU A 155 1.06 10.02 -1.37
C GLU A 155 0.21 8.79 -1.05
N ALA A 156 0.63 7.63 -1.52
CA ALA A 156 -0.01 6.36 -1.22
C ALA A 156 0.48 5.81 0.12
N ARG A 157 -0.44 5.60 1.06
CA ARG A 157 -0.17 5.05 2.37
C ARG A 157 -0.57 3.58 2.45
N PRO A 158 0.14 2.75 3.23
CA PRO A 158 -0.26 1.37 3.47
C PRO A 158 -1.69 1.29 3.98
N ALA A 159 -2.45 0.32 3.49
CA ALA A 159 -3.79 0.06 3.99
C ALA A 159 -3.72 -0.49 5.41
N VAL A 160 -4.33 0.22 6.37
CA VAL A 160 -4.41 -0.22 7.77
C VAL A 160 -5.78 -0.80 8.03
N SER A 161 -5.82 -2.09 8.32
CA SER A 161 -7.03 -2.80 8.71
C SER A 161 -7.19 -2.79 10.22
N SER A 162 -8.36 -2.40 10.72
CA SER A 162 -8.67 -2.48 12.15
C SER A 162 -9.91 -3.37 12.35
N PRO A 163 -9.78 -4.52 13.01
CA PRO A 163 -10.96 -5.30 13.40
C PRO A 163 -11.73 -4.55 14.49
N ARG A 164 -13.03 -4.76 14.55
CA ARG A 164 -13.85 -4.22 15.64
C ARG A 164 -13.35 -4.77 16.98
N MET A 165 -13.10 -3.89 17.93
CA MET A 165 -12.55 -4.21 19.26
C MET A 165 -13.43 -5.23 20.04
N ASP A 166 -14.73 -5.29 19.76
CA ASP A 166 -15.64 -6.27 20.40
C ASP A 166 -15.27 -7.72 20.09
N LEU A 167 -14.63 -7.96 18.94
CA LEU A 167 -14.12 -9.30 18.59
C LEU A 167 -12.95 -9.73 19.47
N LEU A 168 -12.14 -8.81 19.94
CA LEU A 168 -11.03 -9.10 20.86
C LEU A 168 -11.52 -9.50 22.25
N LYS A 169 -12.68 -8.97 22.68
CA LYS A 169 -13.30 -9.30 23.97
C LYS A 169 -14.04 -10.64 23.96
N ARG A 170 -14.59 -11.06 22.81
CA ARG A 170 -15.44 -12.26 22.68
C ARG A 170 -14.69 -13.55 22.35
N THR A 171 -13.46 -13.45 21.85
CA THR A 171 -12.72 -14.65 21.46
C THR A 171 -12.15 -15.34 22.70
N ARG A 172 -12.78 -16.45 23.10
CA ARG A 172 -12.27 -17.44 24.06
C ARG A 172 -10.99 -18.13 23.55
N ALA A 173 -10.02 -17.36 23.08
CA ALA A 173 -8.78 -17.91 22.52
C ALA A 173 -7.78 -18.23 23.64
N ARG A 174 -8.04 -19.31 24.36
CA ARG A 174 -7.23 -19.84 25.45
C ARG A 174 -5.84 -20.37 25.05
N ARG A 175 -5.50 -20.45 23.76
CA ARG A 175 -4.33 -21.27 23.34
C ARG A 175 -3.03 -20.51 23.04
N LEU A 176 -2.98 -19.20 22.90
CA LEU A 176 -1.76 -18.51 22.47
C LEU A 176 -1.26 -17.32 23.28
N GLY A 177 -1.88 -17.02 24.35
CA GLY A 177 -1.37 -15.95 25.19
C GLY A 177 -1.62 -14.53 24.73
N LEU A 178 -2.07 -14.24 23.49
CA LEU A 178 -2.51 -12.88 23.18
C LEU A 178 -3.74 -12.48 24.00
N PRO A 179 -4.78 -13.31 24.11
CA PRO A 179 -5.85 -13.08 25.09
C PRO A 179 -5.38 -13.12 26.54
N LEU A 180 -4.36 -13.91 26.85
CA LEU A 180 -3.76 -13.92 28.19
C LEU A 180 -2.98 -12.62 28.44
N LEU A 181 -2.26 -12.08 27.45
CA LEU A 181 -1.59 -10.78 27.52
C LEU A 181 -2.61 -9.63 27.63
N LEU A 182 -3.79 -9.77 26.98
CA LEU A 182 -4.89 -8.82 27.08
C LEU A 182 -5.70 -9.00 28.38
N SER A 183 -5.85 -10.23 28.89
CA SER A 183 -6.59 -10.53 30.12
C SER A 183 -5.85 -10.14 31.39
N ARG A 184 -4.53 -10.09 31.35
CA ARG A 184 -3.70 -9.54 32.45
C ARG A 184 -3.98 -8.07 32.76
N ARG A 185 -4.73 -7.39 31.89
CA ARG A 185 -5.22 -6.02 32.11
C ARG A 185 -6.24 -5.86 33.23
N GLY A 186 -6.93 -6.91 33.63
CA GLY A 186 -8.01 -6.84 34.61
C GLY A 186 -7.76 -7.66 35.87
N ALA A 187 -6.83 -8.59 35.86
CA ALA A 187 -6.37 -9.26 37.02
C ALA A 187 -5.21 -8.45 37.63
N SER A 188 -5.40 -7.92 38.81
CA SER A 188 -4.34 -7.37 39.60
C SER A 188 -3.39 -8.50 40.03
N SER A 189 -2.67 -9.11 39.08
CA SER A 189 -1.50 -9.89 39.46
C SER A 189 -0.41 -8.87 39.77
N ARG A 190 -0.31 -8.61 41.03
CA ARG A 190 0.71 -7.76 41.63
C ARG A 190 1.91 -8.67 41.82
N GLU A 191 2.98 -8.48 41.05
CA GLU A 191 4.26 -9.08 41.41
C GLU A 191 4.71 -8.44 42.72
N PHE A 192 4.97 -9.25 43.75
CA PHE A 192 5.46 -8.80 45.04
C PHE A 192 6.82 -8.14 44.80
N LYS A 193 6.93 -6.87 45.18
CA LYS A 193 8.17 -6.09 45.07
C LYS A 193 8.96 -6.19 46.36
N GLU A 194 8.39 -5.65 47.45
CA GLU A 194 9.02 -5.62 48.76
C GLU A 194 7.99 -5.42 49.86
N ILE A 195 8.42 -5.59 51.11
CA ILE A 195 7.68 -5.21 52.28
C ILE A 195 8.28 -3.90 52.80
N ARG A 196 7.46 -2.84 52.90
CA ARG A 196 7.86 -1.54 53.45
C ARG A 196 6.99 -1.14 54.61
N ASN A 197 7.43 -0.14 55.39
CA ASN A 197 6.64 0.44 56.45
C ASN A 197 5.36 1.08 55.91
N TYR A 198 4.29 0.97 56.67
CA TYR A 198 3.02 1.62 56.40
C TYR A 198 3.17 3.15 56.39
N LEU A 199 2.61 3.81 55.40
CA LEU A 199 2.50 5.27 55.34
C LEU A 199 1.02 5.67 55.43
N PRO A 200 0.68 6.78 56.11
CA PRO A 200 -0.69 7.29 56.16
C PRO A 200 -1.21 7.50 54.76
N GLY A 201 -2.33 6.82 54.41
CA GLY A 201 -2.92 6.81 53.07
C GLY A 201 -2.79 5.48 52.34
N ASP A 202 -2.00 4.53 52.80
CA ASP A 202 -1.94 3.19 52.24
C ASP A 202 -3.25 2.44 52.52
N PRO A 203 -3.74 1.65 51.52
CA PRO A 203 -4.98 0.92 51.68
C PRO A 203 -4.79 -0.26 52.65
N LEU A 204 -5.71 -0.40 53.61
CA LEU A 204 -5.64 -1.43 54.66
C LEU A 204 -5.60 -2.88 54.11
N ASN A 205 -6.12 -3.11 52.92
CA ASN A 205 -6.05 -4.42 52.26
C ASN A 205 -4.64 -4.78 51.74
N ALA A 206 -3.71 -3.85 51.70
CA ALA A 206 -2.31 -4.08 51.34
C ALA A 206 -1.44 -4.40 52.57
N VAL A 207 -1.96 -4.25 53.80
CA VAL A 207 -1.22 -4.52 55.02
C VAL A 207 -0.89 -6.00 55.13
N ASN A 208 0.36 -6.31 55.40
CA ASN A 208 0.84 -7.65 55.68
C ASN A 208 0.71 -7.96 57.19
N TRP A 209 -0.48 -8.37 57.60
CA TRP A 209 -0.79 -8.64 59.00
C TRP A 209 0.15 -9.66 59.64
N LYS A 210 0.66 -10.64 58.85
CA LYS A 210 1.59 -11.67 59.33
C LYS A 210 2.98 -11.09 59.62
N ALA A 211 3.49 -10.20 58.79
CA ALA A 211 4.77 -9.53 59.01
C ALA A 211 4.64 -8.47 60.11
N THR A 212 3.56 -7.71 60.14
CA THR A 212 3.23 -6.73 61.15
C THR A 212 3.20 -7.35 62.55
N ALA A 213 2.54 -8.52 62.71
CA ALA A 213 2.47 -9.22 63.96
C ALA A 213 3.81 -9.78 64.48
N ARG A 214 4.80 -9.96 63.58
CA ARG A 214 6.13 -10.45 63.95
C ARG A 214 7.09 -9.35 64.34
N LEU A 215 6.97 -8.19 63.75
CA LEU A 215 7.92 -7.08 63.91
C LEU A 215 7.36 -5.93 64.68
N ASP A 216 6.11 -6.02 65.11
CA ASP A 216 5.37 -5.02 65.91
C ASP A 216 5.33 -3.61 65.25
N VAL A 217 5.51 -3.56 63.92
CA VAL A 217 5.46 -2.36 63.10
C VAL A 217 4.54 -2.60 61.92
N PRO A 218 3.60 -1.70 61.62
CA PRO A 218 2.69 -1.90 60.49
C PRO A 218 3.45 -1.91 59.17
N LEU A 219 3.35 -3.03 58.45
CA LEU A 219 4.04 -3.29 57.20
C LEU A 219 3.04 -3.49 56.07
N VAL A 220 3.39 -2.99 54.91
CA VAL A 220 2.59 -3.07 53.65
C VAL A 220 3.36 -3.86 52.62
N ASN A 221 2.66 -4.77 51.95
CA ASN A 221 3.18 -5.40 50.75
C ASN A 221 3.13 -4.38 49.60
N GLU A 222 4.27 -3.97 49.11
CA GLU A 222 4.35 -3.19 47.87
C GLU A 222 4.40 -4.14 46.68
N TYR A 223 3.49 -3.91 45.76
CA TYR A 223 3.40 -4.69 44.53
C TYR A 223 3.74 -3.80 43.35
N GLU A 224 4.60 -4.27 42.46
CA GLU A 224 4.76 -3.64 41.16
C GLU A 224 3.54 -3.96 40.27
N PRO A 225 2.99 -2.96 39.60
CA PRO A 225 2.04 -3.27 38.53
C PRO A 225 2.77 -4.15 37.52
N GLU A 226 2.24 -5.35 37.24
CA GLU A 226 2.80 -6.24 36.20
C GLU A 226 3.03 -5.42 34.92
N GLY A 227 4.29 -5.41 34.47
CA GLY A 227 4.67 -4.62 33.30
C GLY A 227 3.78 -4.94 32.11
N MET A 228 3.34 -3.90 31.43
CA MET A 228 2.52 -4.08 30.22
C MET A 228 3.23 -5.01 29.24
N ALA A 229 2.51 -6.02 28.74
CA ALA A 229 3.07 -6.97 27.79
C ALA A 229 3.61 -6.26 26.54
N THR A 230 4.82 -6.63 26.16
CA THR A 230 5.53 -6.07 25.01
C THR A 230 5.44 -7.04 23.85
N VAL A 231 4.92 -6.55 22.74
CA VAL A 231 4.86 -7.29 21.47
C VAL A 231 5.87 -6.69 20.50
N MET A 232 6.77 -7.52 20.00
CA MET A 232 7.75 -7.14 18.98
C MET A 232 7.37 -7.75 17.65
N ILE A 233 7.24 -6.93 16.62
CA ILE A 233 6.91 -7.35 15.26
C ILE A 233 8.19 -7.27 14.42
N TYR A 234 8.56 -8.36 13.80
CA TYR A 234 9.67 -8.47 12.86
C TYR A 234 9.09 -8.61 11.46
N ALA A 235 9.14 -7.54 10.69
CA ALA A 235 8.71 -7.57 9.29
C ALA A 235 9.93 -7.74 8.39
N ASP A 236 9.89 -8.77 7.59
CA ASP A 236 10.92 -9.04 6.59
C ASP A 236 10.80 -8.04 5.43
N THR A 237 11.88 -7.33 5.16
CA THR A 237 12.00 -6.37 4.05
C THR A 237 13.21 -6.70 3.15
N THR A 238 13.63 -7.96 3.12
CA THR A 238 14.68 -8.43 2.23
C THR A 238 14.24 -8.40 0.77
N ALA A 239 15.19 -8.48 -0.17
CA ALA A 239 14.90 -8.48 -1.60
C ALA A 239 13.95 -9.61 -2.02
N GLU A 240 14.01 -10.77 -1.32
CA GLU A 240 13.10 -11.90 -1.57
C GLU A 240 11.62 -11.56 -1.33
N MET A 241 11.32 -10.58 -0.47
CA MET A 241 9.96 -10.07 -0.27
C MET A 241 9.48 -9.23 -1.46
N GLY A 242 10.36 -8.86 -2.39
CA GLY A 242 9.99 -8.22 -3.65
C GLY A 242 9.30 -9.14 -4.66
N THR A 243 9.14 -10.42 -4.33
CA THR A 243 8.47 -11.41 -5.18
C THR A 243 6.94 -11.21 -5.19
N GLY A 244 6.31 -11.60 -6.29
CA GLY A 244 4.87 -11.51 -6.48
C GLY A 244 4.46 -10.44 -7.49
N ASP A 245 3.15 -10.26 -7.65
CA ASP A 245 2.56 -9.25 -8.53
C ASP A 245 2.75 -7.84 -7.94
N ILE A 246 2.77 -6.84 -8.83
CA ILE A 246 2.83 -5.42 -8.45
C ILE A 246 1.72 -5.06 -7.43
N PHE A 247 0.58 -5.74 -7.51
CA PHE A 247 -0.60 -5.45 -6.70
C PHE A 247 -0.68 -6.26 -5.39
N ASN A 248 -0.06 -7.44 -5.34
CA ASN A 248 -0.14 -8.36 -4.20
C ASN A 248 1.25 -8.83 -3.76
N GLY A 249 2.26 -7.97 -3.88
CA GLY A 249 3.62 -8.30 -3.49
C GLY A 249 3.74 -8.64 -2.00
N ALA A 250 4.62 -9.58 -1.68
CA ALA A 250 4.81 -10.03 -0.30
C ALA A 250 5.25 -8.89 0.62
N LEU A 251 6.12 -8.01 0.14
CA LEU A 251 6.61 -6.85 0.91
C LEU A 251 5.47 -5.90 1.31
N GLU A 252 4.65 -5.46 0.35
CA GLU A 252 3.55 -4.53 0.63
C GLU A 252 2.54 -5.15 1.59
N SER A 253 2.27 -6.43 1.41
CA SER A 253 1.40 -7.21 2.29
C SER A 253 1.97 -7.31 3.71
N ALA A 254 3.27 -7.62 3.86
CA ALA A 254 3.94 -7.70 5.16
C ALA A 254 3.88 -6.38 5.91
N LEU A 255 4.16 -5.28 5.23
CA LEU A 255 4.17 -3.95 5.82
C LEU A 255 2.77 -3.46 6.18
N SER A 256 1.78 -3.73 5.34
CA SER A 256 0.36 -3.43 5.62
C SER A 256 -0.15 -4.22 6.83
N LEU A 257 0.16 -5.52 6.92
CA LEU A 257 -0.20 -6.36 8.06
C LEU A 257 0.50 -5.90 9.34
N SER A 258 1.81 -5.59 9.25
CA SER A 258 2.59 -5.09 10.38
C SER A 258 1.99 -3.81 10.97
N LEU A 259 1.65 -2.82 10.12
CA LEU A 259 0.99 -1.60 10.57
C LEU A 259 -0.41 -1.84 11.13
N SER A 260 -1.17 -2.75 10.54
CA SER A 260 -2.49 -3.11 11.03
C SER A 260 -2.42 -3.76 12.41
N LEU A 261 -1.41 -4.60 12.64
CA LEU A 261 -1.14 -5.23 13.93
C LEU A 261 -0.67 -4.20 14.95
N VAL A 262 0.30 -3.33 14.59
CA VAL A 262 0.75 -2.21 15.43
C VAL A 262 -0.44 -1.35 15.86
N TYR A 263 -1.24 -0.90 14.91
CA TYR A 263 -2.40 -0.05 15.17
C TYR A 263 -3.38 -0.69 16.17
N THR A 264 -3.69 -1.96 15.96
CA THR A 264 -4.64 -2.71 16.78
C THR A 264 -4.10 -2.93 18.20
N LEU A 265 -2.82 -3.28 18.34
CA LEU A 265 -2.18 -3.52 19.62
C LEU A 265 -1.97 -2.22 20.43
N LEU A 266 -1.59 -1.11 19.78
CA LEU A 266 -1.50 0.20 20.41
C LEU A 266 -2.87 0.66 20.93
N ARG A 267 -3.95 0.47 20.17
CA ARG A 267 -5.32 0.73 20.63
C ARG A 267 -5.75 -0.19 21.78
N ALA A 268 -5.16 -1.35 21.83
CA ALA A 268 -5.30 -2.25 22.97
C ALA A 268 -4.38 -1.87 24.15
N ASN A 269 -3.67 -0.72 24.13
CA ASN A 269 -2.71 -0.23 25.13
C ASN A 269 -1.61 -1.24 25.47
N LEU A 270 -1.18 -2.05 24.52
CA LEU A 270 0.00 -2.88 24.63
C LEU A 270 1.24 -2.09 24.22
N LYS A 271 2.37 -2.49 24.75
CA LYS A 271 3.67 -1.97 24.34
C LYS A 271 4.09 -2.66 23.04
N VAL A 272 4.29 -1.91 21.96
CA VAL A 272 4.55 -2.47 20.63
C VAL A 272 5.84 -1.92 20.06
N GLY A 273 6.69 -2.80 19.57
CA GLY A 273 7.88 -2.48 18.79
C GLY A 273 7.79 -3.05 17.36
N LEU A 274 8.53 -2.47 16.45
CA LEU A 274 8.63 -2.93 15.06
C LEU A 274 10.09 -2.95 14.63
N TYR A 275 10.52 -4.06 14.08
CA TYR A 275 11.80 -4.19 13.42
C TYR A 275 11.58 -4.53 11.94
N LEU A 276 12.19 -3.74 11.05
CA LEU A 276 12.17 -3.98 9.62
C LEU A 276 13.50 -4.65 9.25
N ALA A 277 13.47 -5.99 9.15
CA ALA A 277 14.63 -6.79 8.80
C ALA A 277 14.98 -6.58 7.31
N GLY A 278 16.23 -6.28 7.04
CA GLY A 278 16.69 -5.88 5.70
C GLY A 278 16.92 -4.37 5.58
N SER A 279 16.06 -3.51 6.13
CA SER A 279 16.29 -2.06 6.19
C SER A 279 16.88 -1.59 7.53
N GLU A 280 17.24 -2.51 8.41
CA GLU A 280 17.92 -2.30 9.70
C GLU A 280 17.22 -1.30 10.64
N ARG A 281 15.91 -1.13 10.49
CA ARG A 281 15.15 -0.11 11.21
C ARG A 281 14.43 -0.68 12.41
N LEU A 282 14.83 -0.22 13.59
CA LEU A 282 14.17 -0.53 14.86
C LEU A 282 13.33 0.66 15.31
N VAL A 283 12.03 0.45 15.46
CA VAL A 283 11.16 1.30 16.24
C VAL A 283 11.00 0.65 17.61
N THR A 284 11.62 1.25 18.63
CA THR A 284 11.56 0.74 20.01
C THR A 284 10.14 0.64 20.52
N PRO A 285 9.85 -0.30 21.44
CA PRO A 285 8.50 -0.49 21.95
C PRO A 285 7.91 0.77 22.59
N ARG A 286 6.72 1.15 22.13
CA ARG A 286 5.96 2.33 22.55
C ARG A 286 4.53 1.96 22.89
N ILE A 287 3.84 2.84 23.62
CA ILE A 287 2.46 2.69 24.05
C ILE A 287 1.64 3.88 23.53
N GLY A 288 0.35 3.64 23.34
CA GLY A 288 -0.62 4.68 23.00
C GLY A 288 -0.72 4.98 21.50
N ALA A 289 -1.90 5.41 21.08
CA ALA A 289 -2.22 5.64 19.69
C ALA A 289 -1.33 6.71 19.01
N GLN A 290 -0.82 7.68 19.78
CA GLN A 290 0.06 8.75 19.28
C GLN A 290 1.38 8.21 18.71
N ALA A 291 1.86 7.06 19.24
CA ALA A 291 3.07 6.43 18.75
C ALA A 291 2.95 5.89 17.32
N PHE A 292 1.73 5.70 16.80
CA PHE A 292 1.48 5.11 15.48
C PHE A 292 2.17 5.86 14.34
N SER A 293 2.28 7.19 14.43
CA SER A 293 2.94 8.01 13.40
C SER A 293 4.41 7.66 13.19
N SER A 294 5.12 7.21 14.24
CA SER A 294 6.52 6.79 14.12
C SER A 294 6.67 5.46 13.37
N PHE A 295 5.74 4.53 13.58
CA PHE A 295 5.69 3.27 12.84
C PHE A 295 5.32 3.49 11.37
N MET A 296 4.36 4.36 11.10
CA MET A 296 3.97 4.73 9.74
C MET A 296 5.15 5.31 8.97
N ARG A 297 5.91 6.26 9.57
CA ARG A 297 7.10 6.83 8.94
C ARG A 297 8.18 5.79 8.65
N ALA A 298 8.42 4.86 9.57
CA ALA A 298 9.37 3.78 9.38
C ALA A 298 8.99 2.89 8.20
N VAL A 299 7.70 2.55 8.08
CA VAL A 299 7.19 1.71 7.01
C VAL A 299 7.18 2.44 5.67
N LEU A 300 6.81 3.73 5.62
CA LEU A 300 6.81 4.50 4.37
C LEU A 300 8.19 4.60 3.73
N SER A 301 9.24 4.68 4.55
CA SER A 301 10.62 4.75 4.06
C SER A 301 11.30 3.39 3.89
N ALA A 302 10.61 2.28 4.20
CA ALA A 302 11.15 0.94 4.00
C ALA A 302 11.10 0.57 2.50
N GLY A 303 12.19 -0.01 2.00
CA GLY A 303 12.28 -0.59 0.67
C GLY A 303 12.84 -2.00 0.73
N PRO A 304 12.81 -2.74 -0.40
CA PRO A 304 13.51 -4.00 -0.48
C PRO A 304 15.02 -3.72 -0.37
N SER A 305 15.67 -4.34 0.61
CA SER A 305 17.12 -4.19 0.78
C SER A 305 17.88 -5.16 -0.14
N PRO A 306 18.85 -4.69 -0.92
CA PRO A 306 19.70 -5.56 -1.74
C PRO A 306 20.66 -6.42 -0.89
N ASN A 307 21.05 -5.93 0.28
CA ASN A 307 21.88 -6.69 1.24
C ASN A 307 20.98 -7.11 2.42
N PRO A 308 20.44 -8.35 2.39
CA PRO A 308 19.56 -8.81 3.44
C PRO A 308 20.34 -9.02 4.74
N GLU A 309 20.00 -8.21 5.74
CA GLU A 309 20.40 -8.55 7.10
C GLU A 309 19.59 -9.77 7.56
N PRO A 310 20.24 -10.83 8.04
CA PRO A 310 19.52 -11.99 8.55
C PRO A 310 18.65 -11.63 9.76
N ILE A 311 17.49 -12.26 9.86
CA ILE A 311 16.55 -12.05 10.98
C ILE A 311 17.21 -12.34 12.33
N THR A 312 18.22 -13.21 12.35
CA THR A 312 19.03 -13.50 13.54
C THR A 312 19.74 -12.28 14.10
N LEU A 313 20.23 -11.40 13.24
CA LEU A 313 20.89 -10.14 13.62
C LEU A 313 19.84 -9.09 14.09
N ALA A 314 18.67 -9.08 13.47
CA ALA A 314 17.53 -8.30 13.90
C ALA A 314 17.15 -8.59 15.36
N VAL A 315 17.19 -9.87 15.75
CA VAL A 315 16.96 -10.30 17.14
C VAL A 315 18.01 -9.73 18.10
N GLU A 316 19.28 -9.74 17.71
CA GLU A 316 20.36 -9.20 18.54
C GLU A 316 20.23 -7.69 18.75
N ARG A 317 19.95 -6.96 17.69
CA ARG A 317 19.71 -5.50 17.77
C ARG A 317 18.48 -5.15 18.59
N SER A 318 17.49 -6.05 18.65
CA SER A 318 16.27 -5.87 19.45
C SER A 318 16.51 -5.98 20.96
N LYS A 319 17.70 -6.36 21.44
CA LYS A 319 18.04 -6.34 22.88
C LYS A 319 17.80 -4.96 23.50
N LYS A 320 17.96 -3.89 22.70
CA LYS A 320 17.65 -2.52 23.12
C LYS A 320 16.15 -2.28 23.40
N ALA A 321 15.28 -3.16 22.96
CA ALA A 321 13.83 -3.07 23.19
C ALA A 321 13.41 -3.48 24.63
N GLY A 322 14.31 -4.11 25.40
CA GLY A 322 14.03 -4.62 26.72
C GLY A 322 13.27 -5.95 26.70
N LYS A 323 12.40 -6.20 27.68
CA LYS A 323 11.61 -7.43 27.78
C LYS A 323 10.63 -7.54 26.62
N ILE A 324 10.59 -8.69 25.97
CA ILE A 324 9.62 -9.03 24.91
C ILE A 324 8.83 -10.25 25.39
N ASP A 325 7.50 -10.17 25.38
CA ASP A 325 6.61 -11.27 25.78
C ASP A 325 6.11 -12.07 24.56
N LEU A 326 5.96 -11.40 23.42
CA LEU A 326 5.55 -12.02 22.15
C LEU A 326 6.34 -11.44 20.98
N ALA A 327 6.93 -12.29 20.17
CA ALA A 327 7.54 -11.95 18.90
C ALA A 327 6.65 -12.44 17.75
N VAL A 328 6.31 -11.56 16.82
CA VAL A 328 5.57 -11.90 15.60
C VAL A 328 6.49 -11.68 14.42
N ILE A 329 6.86 -12.75 13.73
CA ILE A 329 7.71 -12.70 12.53
C ILE A 329 6.81 -12.77 11.31
N ILE A 330 6.92 -11.81 10.40
CA ILE A 330 6.16 -11.73 9.15
C ILE A 330 7.15 -11.83 7.99
N THR A 331 7.12 -12.94 7.28
CA THR A 331 8.07 -13.25 6.19
C THR A 331 7.44 -14.14 5.14
N HIS A 332 8.13 -14.35 4.06
CA HIS A 332 7.87 -15.41 3.09
C HIS A 332 8.79 -16.60 3.36
N ILE A 333 8.20 -17.75 3.73
CA ILE A 333 8.98 -18.95 4.02
C ILE A 333 9.45 -19.58 2.70
N THR A 334 10.77 -19.58 2.49
CA THR A 334 11.44 -20.30 1.42
C THR A 334 12.31 -21.42 2.02
N PRO A 335 12.64 -22.47 1.25
CA PRO A 335 13.52 -23.55 1.76
C PRO A 335 14.85 -23.03 2.31
N TYR A 336 15.40 -21.98 1.71
CA TYR A 336 16.67 -21.37 2.11
C TYR A 336 16.59 -20.63 3.45
N LYS A 337 15.45 -20.01 3.75
CA LYS A 337 15.24 -19.26 5.01
C LYS A 337 14.92 -20.14 6.22
N VAL A 338 14.61 -21.41 6.03
CA VAL A 338 14.16 -22.26 7.17
C VAL A 338 15.22 -22.36 8.25
N LEU A 339 16.49 -22.51 7.86
CA LEU A 339 17.60 -22.62 8.83
C LEU A 339 17.76 -21.31 9.60
N GLU A 340 17.81 -20.19 8.90
CA GLU A 340 17.89 -18.84 9.48
C GLU A 340 16.74 -18.55 10.43
N LEU A 341 15.48 -18.85 10.00
CA LEU A 341 14.30 -18.69 10.82
C LEU A 341 14.35 -19.53 12.09
N LYS A 342 14.84 -20.77 12.00
CA LYS A 342 15.01 -21.66 13.15
C LYS A 342 15.99 -21.07 14.17
N GLU A 343 17.15 -20.61 13.71
CA GLU A 343 18.14 -19.94 14.55
C GLU A 343 17.57 -18.66 15.19
N ALA A 344 16.85 -17.84 14.42
CA ALA A 344 16.22 -16.63 14.94
C ALA A 344 15.18 -16.94 16.02
N ILE A 345 14.36 -17.98 15.83
CA ILE A 345 13.36 -18.42 16.80
C ILE A 345 14.04 -18.93 18.08
N GLU A 346 15.10 -19.72 17.97
CA GLU A 346 15.87 -20.20 19.12
C GLU A 346 16.53 -19.06 19.87
N LYS A 347 17.12 -18.09 19.17
CA LYS A 347 17.68 -16.86 19.77
C LYS A 347 16.61 -16.06 20.51
N LEU A 348 15.44 -15.86 19.92
CA LEU A 348 14.32 -15.16 20.56
C LEU A 348 13.89 -15.83 21.85
N ARG A 349 13.75 -17.15 21.83
CA ARG A 349 13.39 -17.94 23.03
C ARG A 349 14.48 -17.88 24.11
N LYS A 350 15.77 -18.01 23.74
CA LYS A 350 16.89 -17.94 24.67
C LYS A 350 17.09 -16.55 25.27
N THR A 351 16.98 -15.49 24.43
CA THR A 351 17.30 -14.12 24.86
C THR A 351 16.17 -13.48 25.66
N PHE A 352 14.92 -13.66 25.20
CA PHE A 352 13.77 -12.95 25.76
C PHE A 352 12.78 -13.85 26.49
N ASN A 353 12.96 -15.15 26.47
CA ASN A 353 11.98 -16.14 26.96
C ASN A 353 10.55 -15.86 26.47
N CYS A 354 10.44 -15.40 25.20
CA CYS A 354 9.20 -14.96 24.60
C CYS A 354 8.52 -16.05 23.78
N ARG A 355 7.21 -15.89 23.57
CA ARG A 355 6.47 -16.67 22.59
C ARG A 355 6.75 -16.15 21.21
N VAL A 356 6.80 -17.05 20.22
CA VAL A 356 7.03 -16.70 18.82
C VAL A 356 5.88 -17.18 17.98
N LEU A 357 5.38 -16.28 17.13
CA LEU A 357 4.37 -16.52 16.12
C LEU A 357 4.96 -16.18 14.76
N LEU A 358 4.76 -17.01 13.77
CA LEU A 358 5.19 -16.78 12.41
C LEU A 358 4.00 -16.55 11.48
N VAL A 359 4.08 -15.56 10.63
CA VAL A 359 3.13 -15.32 9.53
C VAL A 359 3.87 -15.52 8.22
N ASP A 360 3.48 -16.56 7.48
CA ASP A 360 4.00 -16.85 6.14
C ASP A 360 3.15 -16.19 5.08
N ILE A 361 3.72 -15.26 4.34
CA ILE A 361 3.06 -14.60 3.21
C ILE A 361 3.35 -15.39 1.95
N ASN A 362 2.30 -15.91 1.33
CA ASN A 362 2.41 -16.59 0.05
C ASN A 362 1.93 -15.68 -1.09
N PRO A 363 2.84 -15.08 -1.88
CA PRO A 363 2.50 -14.14 -2.95
C PRO A 363 1.94 -14.84 -4.21
N TYR A 364 2.05 -16.16 -4.30
CA TYR A 364 1.74 -16.94 -5.50
C TYR A 364 0.27 -17.38 -5.59
N GLY A 365 -0.65 -16.66 -4.97
CA GLY A 365 -2.07 -17.02 -4.93
C GLY A 365 -2.83 -16.97 -6.26
N ALA A 366 -2.24 -16.42 -7.31
CA ALA A 366 -2.78 -16.40 -8.67
C ALA A 366 -2.34 -17.61 -9.52
N MET A 367 -1.52 -18.52 -8.96
CA MET A 367 -1.10 -19.75 -9.65
C MET A 367 -2.25 -20.76 -9.72
N ASP A 368 -2.10 -21.73 -10.62
CA ASP A 368 -2.99 -22.88 -10.77
C ASP A 368 -3.26 -23.59 -9.44
N GLU A 369 -4.48 -24.10 -9.24
CA GLU A 369 -4.90 -24.70 -7.96
C GLU A 369 -4.06 -25.90 -7.55
N ASP A 370 -3.63 -26.71 -8.51
CA ASP A 370 -2.80 -27.89 -8.25
C ASP A 370 -1.39 -27.51 -7.78
N LEU A 371 -0.78 -26.52 -8.43
CA LEU A 371 0.52 -25.96 -8.00
C LEU A 371 0.44 -25.32 -6.63
N MET A 372 -0.67 -24.65 -6.34
CA MET A 372 -0.95 -24.09 -5.03
C MET A 372 -1.09 -25.15 -3.96
N HIS A 373 -1.75 -26.26 -4.25
CA HIS A 373 -1.90 -27.36 -3.30
C HIS A 373 -0.55 -28.00 -2.95
N LEU A 374 0.29 -28.25 -3.97
CA LEU A 374 1.66 -28.74 -3.78
C LEU A 374 2.53 -27.78 -2.96
N SER A 375 2.45 -26.48 -3.28
CA SER A 375 3.13 -25.43 -2.53
C SER A 375 2.73 -25.43 -1.05
N ARG A 376 1.44 -25.55 -0.76
CA ARG A 376 0.93 -25.63 0.62
C ARG A 376 1.42 -26.84 1.38
N ILE A 377 1.44 -28.01 0.75
CA ILE A 377 1.97 -29.25 1.39
C ILE A 377 3.44 -29.05 1.73
N HIS A 378 4.21 -28.50 0.78
CA HIS A 378 5.63 -28.24 1.01
C HIS A 378 5.86 -27.24 2.14
N LYS A 379 5.15 -26.11 2.13
CA LYS A 379 5.23 -25.08 3.18
C LYS A 379 4.81 -25.61 4.56
N ARG A 380 3.78 -26.44 4.64
CA ARG A 380 3.40 -27.10 5.91
C ARG A 380 4.51 -27.98 6.46
N LYS A 381 5.23 -28.74 5.60
CA LYS A 381 6.40 -29.52 6.03
C LYS A 381 7.51 -28.62 6.56
N LEU A 382 7.79 -27.48 5.89
CA LEU A 382 8.78 -26.50 6.34
C LEU A 382 8.37 -25.87 7.68
N ALA A 383 7.10 -25.45 7.80
CA ALA A 383 6.56 -24.87 9.02
C ALA A 383 6.67 -25.81 10.23
N ARG A 384 6.43 -27.11 10.06
CA ARG A 384 6.60 -28.11 11.13
C ARG A 384 8.03 -28.19 11.65
N LYS A 385 9.03 -27.99 10.77
CA LYS A 385 10.45 -27.98 11.17
C LYS A 385 10.82 -26.80 12.08
N LEU A 386 10.06 -25.72 12.04
CA LEU A 386 10.32 -24.51 12.83
C LEU A 386 9.84 -24.62 14.29
N GLY A 387 8.94 -25.55 14.60
CA GLY A 387 8.45 -25.78 15.96
C GLY A 387 7.72 -24.60 16.61
N VAL A 388 7.10 -23.74 15.78
CA VAL A 388 6.28 -22.57 16.19
C VAL A 388 4.98 -22.56 15.42
N PRO A 389 3.92 -21.94 15.99
CA PRO A 389 2.70 -21.73 15.24
C PRO A 389 2.96 -20.86 14.00
N VAL A 390 2.41 -21.29 12.87
CA VAL A 390 2.52 -20.58 11.59
C VAL A 390 1.13 -20.29 11.04
N ILE A 391 0.91 -19.05 10.64
CA ILE A 391 -0.28 -18.60 9.93
C ILE A 391 0.09 -18.36 8.48
N GLU A 392 -0.47 -19.15 7.56
CA GLU A 392 -0.33 -18.90 6.13
C GLU A 392 -1.31 -17.80 5.70
N TRP A 393 -0.80 -16.84 4.94
CA TRP A 393 -1.59 -15.78 4.31
C TRP A 393 -1.32 -15.68 2.82
N ILE A 394 -2.39 -15.70 2.04
CA ILE A 394 -2.39 -15.52 0.59
C ILE A 394 -3.09 -14.20 0.28
N PRO A 395 -2.35 -13.11 0.00
CA PRO A 395 -2.93 -11.77 -0.16
C PRO A 395 -4.00 -11.66 -1.25
N SER A 396 -3.86 -12.41 -2.34
CA SER A 396 -4.85 -12.42 -3.44
C SER A 396 -6.19 -13.09 -3.07
N ARG A 397 -6.20 -13.99 -2.09
CA ARG A 397 -7.40 -14.74 -1.68
C ARG A 397 -8.01 -14.27 -0.37
N GLU A 398 -7.20 -13.71 0.52
CA GLU A 398 -7.62 -13.39 1.87
C GLU A 398 -7.20 -11.97 2.27
N LYS A 399 -8.15 -11.19 2.78
CA LYS A 399 -7.88 -9.82 3.24
C LYS A 399 -7.03 -9.81 4.51
N SER A 400 -6.16 -8.80 4.65
CA SER A 400 -5.32 -8.59 5.85
C SER A 400 -6.13 -8.55 7.16
N SER A 401 -7.38 -8.05 7.11
CA SER A 401 -8.28 -8.04 8.26
C SER A 401 -8.66 -9.43 8.78
N THR A 402 -8.75 -10.43 7.91
CA THR A 402 -9.05 -11.82 8.30
C THR A 402 -7.83 -12.45 8.96
N VAL A 403 -6.64 -12.24 8.41
CA VAL A 403 -5.38 -12.73 9.00
C VAL A 403 -5.15 -12.07 10.36
N LEU A 404 -5.41 -10.78 10.47
CA LEU A 404 -5.33 -10.07 11.73
C LEU A 404 -6.28 -10.67 12.80
N LYS A 405 -7.49 -11.06 12.41
CA LYS A 405 -8.41 -11.80 13.30
C LYS A 405 -7.85 -13.17 13.71
N LYS A 406 -7.21 -13.90 12.80
CA LYS A 406 -6.54 -15.17 13.11
C LYS A 406 -5.41 -14.96 14.13
N ILE A 407 -4.54 -13.96 13.91
CA ILE A 407 -3.45 -13.61 14.83
C ILE A 407 -4.01 -13.28 16.22
N LEU A 408 -5.02 -12.42 16.29
CA LEU A 408 -5.60 -11.94 17.53
C LEU A 408 -6.52 -12.99 18.20
N GLY A 409 -7.19 -13.81 17.42
CA GLY A 409 -8.12 -14.83 17.87
C GLY A 409 -7.47 -16.16 18.27
N GLY A 410 -6.18 -16.35 18.00
CA GLY A 410 -5.47 -17.58 18.33
C GLY A 410 -5.89 -18.79 17.48
N ALA A 411 -6.50 -18.57 16.32
CA ALA A 411 -6.84 -19.63 15.38
C ALA A 411 -5.58 -20.03 14.56
N TYR A 412 -4.77 -20.92 15.14
CA TYR A 412 -3.61 -21.48 14.47
C TYR A 412 -3.87 -22.91 14.08
N PHE A 413 -3.27 -23.35 13.00
CA PHE A 413 -3.18 -24.77 12.76
C PHE A 413 -2.31 -25.35 13.89
N ALA A 414 -2.93 -26.14 14.80
CA ALA A 414 -2.19 -27.00 15.68
C ALA A 414 -1.34 -27.92 14.78
N LEU A 415 -0.05 -27.78 14.88
CA LEU A 415 0.93 -28.68 14.27
C LEU A 415 0.78 -30.07 14.89
#